data_4833161b65ffc2447fe3b13c78257aee
#
_entry.id   4833161b65ffc2447fe3b13c78257aee
#
_cell.length_a   1.000
_cell.length_b   1.000
_cell.length_c   1.000
_cell.angle_alpha   90.00
_cell.angle_beta   90.00
_cell.angle_gamma   90.00
#
_symmetry.space_group_name_H-M   'P 1'
#
loop_
_entity.id
_entity.type
_entity.pdbx_description
1 polymer ?
#
loop_
_entity_poly.entity_id
_entity_poly.type
_entity_poly.pdbx_seq_one_letter_code
_entity_poly.pdbx_strand_id
1 'polypeptide(L)' 'MKGGYLIGNWLQSQLKKRGVKGMKRYLAEIIGSGLAGTVTDLVVKGAVTKAVSLLGGKLGALAGPIGVGAGMLAGWL' A
#
# COMPACT_ATOMS: atom_id res chain seq x y z
N MET A 1 15.01 -0.32 3.41
CA MET A 1 13.86 -0.11 4.26
C MET A 1 13.06 1.15 4.02
N LYS A 2 13.66 2.15 3.45
CA LYS A 2 12.96 3.41 3.24
C LYS A 2 11.77 3.27 2.30
N GLY A 3 11.89 2.40 1.30
CA GLY A 3 10.76 2.14 0.41
C GLY A 3 9.58 1.53 1.15
N GLY A 4 9.83 0.60 2.06
CA GLY A 4 8.79 0.01 2.86
C GLY A 4 8.14 1.02 3.80
N TYR A 5 8.96 1.89 4.38
CA TYR A 5 8.46 2.94 5.25
C TYR A 5 7.55 3.91 4.48
N LEU A 6 7.97 4.29 3.28
CA LEU A 6 7.19 5.19 2.44
C LEU A 6 5.82 4.59 2.10
N ILE A 7 5.81 3.32 1.72
CA ILE A 7 4.58 2.63 1.36
C ILE A 7 3.68 2.45 2.58
N GLY A 8 4.25 2.11 3.72
CA GLY A 8 3.48 1.99 4.96
C GLY A 8 2.79 3.28 5.32
N ASN A 9 3.49 4.41 5.22
CA ASN A 9 2.91 5.72 5.50
C ASN A 9 1.80 6.05 4.50
N TRP A 10 2.00 5.70 3.24
CA TRP A 10 0.99 5.94 2.22
C TRP A 10 -0.28 5.13 2.51
N LEU A 11 -0.12 3.86 2.90
CA LEU A 11 -1.27 3.02 3.23
C LEU A 11 -2.06 3.60 4.39
N GLN A 12 -1.37 4.04 5.44
CA GLN A 12 -2.04 4.65 6.58
C GLN A 12 -2.76 5.94 6.18
N SER A 13 -2.15 6.72 5.31
CA SER A 13 -2.74 7.93 4.79
C SER A 13 -4.03 7.64 4.02
N GLN A 14 -4.02 6.58 3.20
CA GLN A 14 -5.21 6.19 2.45
C GLN A 14 -6.33 5.76 3.37
N LEU A 15 -6.00 5.03 4.44
CA LEU A 15 -7.00 4.62 5.41
C LEU A 15 -7.66 5.83 6.06
N LYS A 16 -6.87 6.83 6.43
CA LYS A 16 -7.39 8.06 7.03
C LYS A 16 -8.27 8.85 6.07
N LYS A 17 -7.85 8.96 4.82
CA LYS A 17 -8.56 9.76 3.83
C LYS A 17 -9.86 9.11 3.37
N ARG A 18 -9.82 7.81 3.13
CA ARG A 18 -10.90 7.10 2.45
C ARG A 18 -11.75 6.26 3.35
N GLY A 19 -11.28 5.94 4.56
CA GLY A 19 -11.94 4.99 5.43
C GLY A 19 -11.72 3.56 4.93
N VAL A 20 -12.17 2.58 5.71
CA VAL A 20 -11.93 1.18 5.40
C VAL A 20 -12.51 0.78 4.05
N LYS A 21 -13.78 1.09 3.81
CA LYS A 21 -14.44 0.70 2.56
C LYS A 21 -13.84 1.39 1.35
N GLY A 22 -13.56 2.68 1.47
CA GLY A 22 -12.96 3.44 0.38
C GLY A 22 -11.57 2.97 0.04
N MET A 23 -10.79 2.63 1.06
CA MET A 23 -9.44 2.10 0.85
C MET A 23 -9.48 0.76 0.14
N LYS A 24 -10.37 -0.15 0.56
CA LYS A 24 -10.51 -1.44 -0.10
C LYS A 24 -10.84 -1.29 -1.58
N ARG A 25 -11.78 -0.42 -1.88
CA ARG A 25 -12.19 -0.18 -3.26
C ARG A 25 -11.05 0.39 -4.09
N TYR A 26 -10.37 1.37 -3.55
CA TYR A 26 -9.26 2.02 -4.24
C TYR A 26 -8.13 1.04 -4.53
N LEU A 27 -7.72 0.28 -3.52
CA LEU A 27 -6.66 -0.70 -3.70
C LEU A 27 -7.08 -1.84 -4.62
N ALA A 28 -8.35 -2.21 -4.61
CA ALA A 28 -8.84 -3.26 -5.49
C ALA A 28 -8.63 -2.92 -6.97
N GLU A 29 -8.71 -1.65 -7.31
CA GLU A 29 -8.49 -1.20 -8.67
C GLU A 29 -7.01 -1.32 -9.09
N ILE A 30 -6.12 -1.31 -8.10
CA ILE A 30 -4.68 -1.33 -8.37
C ILE A 30 -4.11 -2.74 -8.27
N ILE A 31 -4.46 -3.46 -7.21
CA ILE A 31 -3.82 -4.74 -6.87
C ILE A 31 -4.80 -5.92 -6.81
N GLY A 32 -6.06 -5.69 -7.13
CA GLY A 32 -7.08 -6.75 -7.08
C GLY A 32 -7.80 -6.79 -5.75
N SER A 33 -9.08 -7.24 -5.78
CA SER A 33 -9.94 -7.20 -4.60
C SER A 33 -9.48 -8.08 -3.45
N GLY A 34 -8.96 -9.27 -3.75
CA GLY A 34 -8.49 -10.17 -2.70
C GLY A 34 -7.35 -9.59 -1.89
N LEU A 35 -6.32 -9.13 -2.58
CA LEU A 35 -5.16 -8.56 -1.91
C LEU A 35 -5.52 -7.24 -1.24
N ALA A 36 -6.37 -6.44 -1.89
CA ALA A 36 -6.81 -5.17 -1.32
C ALA A 36 -7.50 -5.36 0.03
N GLY A 37 -8.36 -6.34 0.14
CA GLY A 37 -9.03 -6.64 1.40
C GLY A 37 -8.07 -7.03 2.50
N THR A 38 -7.14 -7.93 2.17
CA THR A 38 -6.16 -8.40 3.14
C THR A 38 -5.25 -7.26 3.61
N VAL A 39 -4.75 -6.46 2.66
CA VAL A 39 -3.87 -5.34 2.98
C VAL A 39 -4.61 -4.33 3.86
N THR A 40 -5.84 -3.98 3.50
CA THR A 40 -6.61 -3.03 4.28
C THR A 40 -6.82 -3.53 5.71
N ASP A 41 -7.18 -4.80 5.87
CA ASP A 41 -7.40 -5.37 7.20
C ASP A 41 -6.12 -5.32 8.04
N LEU A 42 -4.97 -5.61 7.44
CA LEU A 42 -3.71 -5.56 8.15
C LEU A 42 -3.37 -4.13 8.60
N VAL A 43 -3.62 -3.16 7.75
CA VAL A 43 -3.36 -1.75 8.11
C VAL A 43 -4.28 -1.32 9.25
N VAL A 44 -5.54 -1.71 9.21
CA VAL A 44 -6.50 -1.41 10.27
C VAL A 44 -6.05 -1.98 11.61
N LYS A 45 -5.47 -3.18 11.59
CA LYS A 45 -4.97 -3.83 12.80
C LYS A 45 -3.65 -3.29 13.29
N GLY A 46 -3.03 -2.41 12.52
CA GLY A 46 -1.72 -1.88 12.87
C GLY A 46 -0.56 -2.73 12.37
N ALA A 47 -0.83 -3.78 11.61
CA ALA A 47 0.21 -4.66 11.07
C ALA A 47 0.70 -4.14 9.71
N VAL A 48 1.17 -2.91 9.69
CA VAL A 48 1.57 -2.24 8.45
C VAL A 48 2.75 -2.94 7.78
N THR A 49 3.70 -3.43 8.56
CA THR A 49 4.86 -4.13 8.01
C THR A 49 4.43 -5.38 7.23
N LYS A 50 3.47 -6.12 7.77
CA LYS A 50 2.94 -7.29 7.08
C LYS A 50 2.21 -6.91 5.80
N ALA A 51 1.45 -5.82 5.85
CA ALA A 51 0.75 -5.32 4.68
C ALA A 51 1.74 -4.98 3.56
N VAL A 52 2.83 -4.30 3.91
CA VAL A 52 3.87 -3.95 2.93
C VAL A 52 4.51 -5.20 2.36
N SER A 53 4.77 -6.20 3.21
CA SER A 53 5.36 -7.47 2.76
C SER A 53 4.47 -8.18 1.73
N LEU A 54 3.16 -8.16 1.96
CA LEU A 54 2.21 -8.77 1.01
C LEU A 54 2.22 -8.09 -0.34
N LEU A 55 2.55 -6.80 -0.36
CA LEU A 55 2.58 -6.03 -1.59
C LEU A 55 3.81 -6.28 -2.44
N GLY A 56 4.80 -7.00 -1.92
CA GLY A 56 6.10 -7.19 -2.57
C GLY A 56 6.10 -7.12 -4.10
N GLY A 57 5.40 -8.06 -4.76
CA GLY A 57 5.36 -8.09 -6.21
C GLY A 57 4.50 -7.01 -6.85
N LYS A 58 3.76 -6.25 -6.06
CA LYS A 58 2.86 -5.23 -6.56
C LYS A 58 3.35 -3.80 -6.32
N LEU A 59 4.56 -3.66 -5.80
CA LEU A 59 5.10 -2.33 -5.50
C LEU A 59 5.16 -1.43 -6.73
N GLY A 60 5.50 -2.01 -7.88
CA GLY A 60 5.53 -1.26 -9.13
C GLY A 60 4.19 -0.68 -9.50
N ALA A 61 3.11 -1.42 -9.25
CA ALA A 61 1.76 -0.96 -9.55
C ALA A 61 1.35 0.20 -8.66
N LEU A 62 1.95 0.32 -7.48
CA LEU A 62 1.63 1.38 -6.53
C LEU A 62 2.45 2.64 -6.76
N ALA A 63 3.51 2.58 -7.56
CA ALA A 63 4.38 3.72 -7.76
C ALA A 63 3.64 4.95 -8.27
N GLY A 64 2.76 4.76 -9.24
CA GLY A 64 1.97 5.86 -9.79
C GLY A 64 1.04 6.49 -8.76
N PRO A 65 0.17 5.70 -8.11
CA PRO A 65 -0.73 6.25 -7.09
C PRO A 65 -0.01 6.91 -5.93
N ILE A 66 1.14 6.39 -5.53
CA ILE A 66 1.91 6.97 -4.43
C ILE A 66 2.53 8.30 -4.83
N GLY A 67 2.78 8.47 -6.12
CA GLY A 67 3.36 9.70 -6.61
C GLY A 67 4.87 9.72 -6.64
N VAL A 68 5.49 8.54 -6.60
CA VAL A 68 6.94 8.40 -6.71
C VAL A 68 7.27 7.48 -7.87
N GLY A 69 8.41 7.68 -8.50
CA GLY A 69 8.84 6.85 -9.60
C GLY A 69 9.38 5.50 -9.12
N ALA A 70 9.35 4.51 -10.01
CA ALA A 70 9.86 3.18 -9.68
C ALA A 70 11.33 3.24 -9.23
N GLY A 71 12.11 4.11 -9.85
CA GLY A 71 13.51 4.27 -9.47
C GLY A 71 13.67 4.75 -8.04
N MET A 72 12.77 5.64 -7.62
CA MET A 72 12.80 6.13 -6.25
C MET A 72 12.46 5.03 -5.26
N LEU A 73 11.46 4.21 -5.56
CA LEU A 73 11.12 3.09 -4.70
C LEU A 73 12.30 2.11 -4.61
N ALA A 74 12.91 1.79 -5.74
CA ALA A 74 14.06 0.91 -5.76
C ALA A 74 15.25 1.49 -5.01
N GLY A 75 15.47 2.79 -5.15
CA GLY A 75 16.57 3.45 -4.46
C GLY A 75 16.40 3.49 -2.95
N TRP A 76 15.17 3.37 -2.48
CA TRP A 76 14.89 3.39 -1.04
C TRP A 76 14.93 2.01 -0.42
N LEU A 77 14.87 1.01 -1.24
CA LEU A 77 14.96 -0.36 -0.79
C LEU A 77 16.41 -0.77 -0.62
#